data_64c51c21fc8121b1187908ca5380a16d
#
_entry.id   64c51c21fc8121b1187908ca5380a16d
#
_cell.length_a   1.000
_cell.length_b   1.000
_cell.length_c   1.000
_cell.angle_alpha   90.00
_cell.angle_beta   90.00
_cell.angle_gamma   90.00
#
_symmetry.space_group_name_H-M   'P 1'
#
loop_
_entity.id
_entity.type
_entity.pdbx_description
1 polymer ?
#
loop_
_entity_poly.entity_id
_entity_poly.type
_entity_poly.pdbx_seq_one_letter_code
_entity_poly.pdbx_strand_id
1 'polypeptide(L)'
;RSVLIISHHPPFVQRFLKNQLSRERSAYEVCNQIIKNKAQISSVFIWILSNRFANEEYSQRANITLWGQPVELVQRVVDLSYLADSDAERAHSFLDFSPVGGIDVLKLNLGDNSQFDCYLASIPANYLVQIYSAYGTRLIEKNVRAYLGNKKANKGIESTIKEAPETFVALNNGLVMVAEDVETSLGKLKKLKNFQIVNGGQTTATLYYTFKAAERMKKKEEGKRIKDNFAKIQVPLKIVRIKKTNLESNGFDFAAQIPIAANTQNAIKASDLSASVKYYQEFEKISRELTTSNGDHWFFERARGSYKAEEAKFIGQRKGMNLFRATYPKEKMFDKTDLAVSALCWDLKPKSACKGAQLAFLEFNEGVKERIPDVKEVKELICKWMVFSTLERRLKEDNFKNPRTIVNYSIYLFSKKYRNRIDWSEIWSLQEVPEEILYPLTELAKKLDQIIRRNMGNQMINMFARKDQCLELVDRAEISLDHPFETSRYIR
;
A
#
# COMPACT_ATOMS: atom_id res chain seq x y z
N ARG A 1 24.84 4.71 -14.56
CA ARG A 1 23.44 5.03 -14.24
C ARG A 1 22.58 4.76 -15.46
N SER A 2 21.38 4.21 -15.26
CA SER A 2 20.44 3.88 -16.33
C SER A 2 19.40 4.96 -16.48
N VAL A 3 18.92 5.21 -17.70
CA VAL A 3 17.83 6.12 -18.02
C VAL A 3 16.74 5.31 -18.71
N LEU A 4 15.50 5.50 -18.27
CA LEU A 4 14.31 4.92 -18.89
C LEU A 4 13.57 6.03 -19.65
N ILE A 5 13.32 5.82 -20.94
CA ILE A 5 12.52 6.69 -21.78
C ILE A 5 11.28 5.92 -22.22
N ILE A 6 10.10 6.43 -21.87
CA ILE A 6 8.81 5.87 -22.30
C ILE A 6 8.22 6.82 -23.32
N SER A 7 7.92 6.35 -24.54
CA SER A 7 7.38 7.19 -25.58
C SER A 7 6.37 6.45 -26.45
N HIS A 8 5.30 7.15 -26.84
CA HIS A 8 4.33 6.71 -27.83
C HIS A 8 4.69 7.17 -29.26
N HIS A 9 5.73 8.02 -29.40
CA HIS A 9 6.09 8.62 -30.69
C HIS A 9 7.57 8.43 -31.00
N PRO A 10 7.94 7.55 -31.95
CA PRO A 10 9.31 7.37 -32.39
C PRO A 10 10.06 8.67 -32.75
N PRO A 11 9.42 9.67 -33.41
CA PRO A 11 10.08 10.95 -33.70
C PRO A 11 10.53 11.74 -32.47
N PHE A 12 9.87 11.54 -31.31
CA PHE A 12 10.27 12.19 -30.07
C PHE A 12 11.62 11.66 -29.57
N VAL A 13 11.82 10.34 -29.59
CA VAL A 13 13.07 9.69 -29.19
C VAL A 13 14.23 10.16 -30.07
N GLN A 14 14.04 10.22 -31.37
CA GLN A 14 15.07 10.70 -32.31
C GLN A 14 15.45 12.16 -32.05
N ARG A 15 14.48 13.02 -31.79
CA ARG A 15 14.74 14.45 -31.45
C ARG A 15 15.43 14.59 -30.11
N PHE A 16 15.08 13.78 -29.12
CA PHE A 16 15.77 13.75 -27.83
C PHE A 16 17.22 13.34 -27.98
N LEU A 17 17.50 12.23 -28.67
CA LEU A 17 18.86 11.75 -28.91
C LEU A 17 19.72 12.75 -29.69
N LYS A 18 19.14 13.52 -30.61
CA LYS A 18 19.79 14.57 -31.38
C LYS A 18 19.85 15.94 -30.67
N ASN A 19 19.37 16.03 -29.44
CA ASN A 19 19.30 17.29 -28.66
C ASN A 19 18.45 18.39 -29.35
N GLN A 20 17.38 18.00 -30.05
CA GLN A 20 16.53 18.88 -30.87
C GLN A 20 15.10 19.03 -30.28
N LEU A 21 14.95 18.96 -28.95
CA LEU A 21 13.65 19.18 -28.30
C LEU A 21 13.38 20.67 -28.09
N SER A 22 12.16 21.11 -28.43
CA SER A 22 11.73 22.48 -28.16
C SER A 22 11.43 22.68 -26.65
N ARG A 23 11.69 23.89 -26.13
CA ARG A 23 11.46 24.26 -24.73
C ARG A 23 10.00 24.18 -24.29
N GLU A 24 9.08 24.23 -25.21
CA GLU A 24 7.61 24.24 -24.96
C GLU A 24 7.02 22.85 -24.70
N ARG A 25 7.79 21.76 -24.80
CA ARG A 25 7.29 20.41 -24.56
C ARG A 25 7.42 20.01 -23.10
N SER A 26 6.37 19.40 -22.55
CA SER A 26 6.30 18.94 -21.15
C SER A 26 7.47 18.03 -20.71
N ALA A 27 8.11 17.33 -21.66
CA ALA A 27 9.26 16.46 -21.39
C ALA A 27 10.62 17.19 -21.46
N TYR A 28 10.66 18.47 -21.84
CA TYR A 28 11.91 19.20 -22.09
C TYR A 28 12.81 19.24 -20.84
N GLU A 29 12.24 19.55 -19.67
CA GLU A 29 13.02 19.65 -18.44
C GLU A 29 13.64 18.32 -18.03
N VAL A 30 12.88 17.22 -18.13
CA VAL A 30 13.38 15.87 -17.84
C VAL A 30 14.51 15.51 -18.81
N CYS A 31 14.33 15.76 -20.10
CA CYS A 31 15.32 15.51 -21.13
C CYS A 31 16.59 16.37 -20.92
N ASN A 32 16.42 17.62 -20.53
CA ASN A 32 17.54 18.53 -20.24
C ASN A 32 18.33 18.09 -19.00
N GLN A 33 17.66 17.57 -17.98
CA GLN A 33 18.30 16.97 -16.80
C GLN A 33 19.11 15.72 -17.17
N ILE A 34 18.57 14.86 -18.06
CA ILE A 34 19.28 13.70 -18.58
C ILE A 34 20.56 14.14 -19.31
N ILE A 35 20.44 15.13 -20.19
CA ILE A 35 21.58 15.67 -20.97
C ILE A 35 22.64 16.30 -20.05
N LYS A 36 22.24 17.03 -19.02
CA LYS A 36 23.18 17.59 -18.02
C LYS A 36 23.97 16.52 -17.28
N ASN A 37 23.41 15.34 -17.09
CA ASN A 37 24.06 14.22 -16.40
C ASN A 37 24.65 13.16 -17.37
N LYS A 38 24.77 13.46 -18.66
CA LYS A 38 25.18 12.53 -19.72
C LYS A 38 26.45 11.73 -19.41
N ALA A 39 27.44 12.34 -18.79
CA ALA A 39 28.70 11.69 -18.43
C ALA A 39 28.56 10.53 -17.40
N GLN A 40 27.41 10.40 -16.76
CA GLN A 40 27.14 9.37 -15.76
C GLN A 40 26.20 8.27 -16.27
N ILE A 41 25.79 8.35 -17.54
CA ILE A 41 24.80 7.44 -18.13
C ILE A 41 25.55 6.31 -18.84
N SER A 42 25.36 5.08 -18.39
CA SER A 42 25.94 3.85 -18.97
C SER A 42 24.92 3.06 -19.78
N SER A 43 23.63 3.25 -19.55
CA SER A 43 22.57 2.51 -20.25
C SER A 43 21.35 3.40 -20.48
N VAL A 44 20.72 3.26 -21.65
CA VAL A 44 19.46 3.92 -22.01
C VAL A 44 18.43 2.86 -22.35
N PHE A 45 17.30 2.87 -21.64
CA PHE A 45 16.16 1.98 -21.91
C PHE A 45 15.07 2.78 -22.62
N ILE A 46 14.65 2.33 -23.79
CA ILE A 46 13.55 2.92 -24.54
C ILE A 46 12.38 1.93 -24.52
N TRP A 47 11.31 2.30 -23.84
CA TRP A 47 10.08 1.53 -23.85
C TRP A 47 9.04 2.23 -24.71
N ILE A 48 8.57 1.53 -25.75
CA ILE A 48 7.53 2.00 -26.64
C ILE A 48 6.23 1.32 -26.23
N LEU A 49 5.30 2.09 -25.68
CA LEU A 49 3.98 1.58 -25.30
C LEU A 49 3.06 1.63 -26.52
N SER A 50 2.40 0.52 -26.82
CA SER A 50 1.43 0.41 -27.91
C SER A 50 0.12 -0.22 -27.39
N ASN A 51 -1.01 0.33 -27.82
CA ASN A 51 -2.33 -0.27 -27.61
C ASN A 51 -2.74 -1.21 -28.76
N ARG A 52 -1.78 -1.65 -29.57
CA ARG A 52 -1.95 -2.59 -30.68
C ARG A 52 -0.99 -3.74 -30.51
N PHE A 53 -1.21 -4.82 -31.26
CA PHE A 53 -0.24 -5.91 -31.37
C PHE A 53 0.91 -5.48 -32.28
N ALA A 54 2.14 -5.71 -31.85
CA ALA A 54 3.30 -5.53 -32.73
C ALA A 54 3.44 -6.74 -33.66
N ASN A 55 3.77 -6.48 -34.92
CA ASN A 55 3.91 -7.55 -35.94
C ASN A 55 5.24 -8.30 -35.82
N GLU A 56 6.20 -7.81 -35.02
CA GLU A 56 7.54 -8.37 -34.85
C GLU A 56 8.03 -8.11 -33.42
N GLU A 57 8.95 -8.94 -32.94
CA GLU A 57 9.57 -8.81 -31.62
C GLU A 57 10.66 -7.72 -31.67
N TYR A 58 10.30 -6.49 -31.30
CA TYR A 58 11.19 -5.33 -31.27
C TYR A 58 11.98 -5.20 -29.96
N SER A 59 12.59 -6.27 -29.52
CA SER A 59 13.49 -6.22 -28.38
C SER A 59 14.93 -6.20 -28.90
N GLN A 60 15.59 -5.03 -28.87
CA GLN A 60 16.95 -4.88 -29.35
C GLN A 60 17.88 -4.41 -28.24
N ARG A 61 19.06 -5.00 -28.18
CA ARG A 61 20.17 -4.50 -27.37
C ARG A 61 21.32 -4.14 -28.31
N ALA A 62 21.84 -2.94 -28.18
CA ALA A 62 22.98 -2.49 -28.97
C ALA A 62 23.89 -1.60 -28.12
N ASN A 63 25.19 -1.67 -28.35
CA ASN A 63 26.12 -0.68 -27.84
C ASN A 63 26.21 0.44 -28.88
N ILE A 64 25.87 1.63 -28.48
CA ILE A 64 25.91 2.83 -29.33
C ILE A 64 26.83 3.87 -28.74
N THR A 65 27.40 4.72 -29.58
CA THR A 65 28.11 5.90 -29.13
C THR A 65 27.11 7.04 -28.97
N LEU A 66 26.84 7.44 -27.74
CA LEU A 66 25.94 8.54 -27.44
C LEU A 66 26.69 9.62 -26.66
N TRP A 67 26.61 10.86 -27.11
CA TRP A 67 27.35 11.99 -26.52
C TRP A 67 28.86 11.76 -26.35
N GLY A 68 29.47 11.02 -27.29
CA GLY A 68 30.90 10.73 -27.32
C GLY A 68 31.37 9.61 -26.39
N GLN A 69 30.47 8.85 -25.79
CA GLN A 69 30.82 7.70 -24.95
C GLN A 69 29.98 6.46 -25.28
N PRO A 70 30.49 5.25 -25.00
CA PRO A 70 29.75 4.01 -25.22
C PRO A 70 28.60 3.92 -24.23
N VAL A 71 27.40 3.66 -24.72
CA VAL A 71 26.18 3.52 -23.93
C VAL A 71 25.41 2.28 -24.42
N GLU A 72 24.98 1.45 -23.51
CA GLU A 72 24.10 0.33 -23.82
C GLU A 72 22.68 0.87 -24.09
N LEU A 73 22.17 0.64 -25.31
CA LEU A 73 20.80 0.94 -25.68
C LEU A 73 19.95 -0.34 -25.60
N VAL A 74 18.92 -0.31 -24.79
CA VAL A 74 17.92 -1.39 -24.69
C VAL A 74 16.58 -0.84 -25.16
N GLN A 75 16.09 -1.30 -26.30
CA GLN A 75 14.80 -0.95 -26.83
C GLN A 75 13.80 -2.09 -26.61
N ARG A 76 12.60 -1.79 -26.12
CA ARG A 76 11.53 -2.76 -25.91
C ARG A 76 10.18 -2.16 -26.31
N VAL A 77 9.40 -2.93 -27.03
CA VAL A 77 7.99 -2.63 -27.27
C VAL A 77 7.16 -3.33 -26.20
N VAL A 78 6.31 -2.57 -25.55
CA VAL A 78 5.29 -3.06 -24.60
C VAL A 78 3.96 -2.88 -25.33
N ASP A 79 3.47 -3.95 -25.91
CA ASP A 79 2.23 -4.01 -26.67
C ASP A 79 1.17 -4.86 -25.98
N LEU A 80 0.03 -5.09 -26.62
CA LEU A 80 -1.02 -5.92 -26.06
C LEU A 80 -0.61 -7.38 -25.87
N SER A 81 0.28 -7.92 -26.70
CA SER A 81 0.80 -9.29 -26.52
C SER A 81 1.71 -9.36 -25.30
N TYR A 82 2.63 -8.39 -25.13
CA TYR A 82 3.48 -8.31 -23.96
C TYR A 82 2.68 -8.17 -22.66
N LEU A 83 1.58 -7.39 -22.67
CA LEU A 83 0.69 -7.25 -21.52
C LEU A 83 -0.09 -8.53 -21.26
N ALA A 84 -0.59 -9.20 -22.33
CA ALA A 84 -1.28 -10.48 -22.22
C ALA A 84 -0.36 -11.59 -21.72
N ASP A 85 0.87 -11.67 -22.22
CA ASP A 85 1.89 -12.62 -21.74
C ASP A 85 2.30 -12.33 -20.30
N SER A 86 2.47 -11.06 -19.96
CA SER A 86 2.72 -10.62 -18.57
C SER A 86 1.58 -10.98 -17.63
N ASP A 87 0.32 -10.90 -18.08
CA ASP A 87 -0.85 -11.31 -17.31
C ASP A 87 -0.99 -12.84 -17.29
N ALA A 88 -0.63 -13.54 -18.36
CA ALA A 88 -0.56 -14.99 -18.40
C ALA A 88 0.57 -15.52 -17.51
N GLU A 89 1.74 -14.88 -17.48
CA GLU A 89 2.82 -15.19 -16.53
C GLU A 89 2.39 -14.90 -15.08
N ARG A 90 1.58 -13.87 -14.85
CA ARG A 90 0.95 -13.59 -13.54
C ARG A 90 -0.06 -14.66 -13.15
N ALA A 91 -0.81 -15.21 -14.11
CA ALA A 91 -1.79 -16.27 -13.89
C ALA A 91 -1.16 -17.64 -13.63
N HIS A 92 0.12 -17.84 -14.00
CA HIS A 92 0.82 -19.12 -13.90
C HIS A 92 2.08 -19.01 -13.05
N SER A 93 1.97 -18.51 -11.84
CA SER A 93 3.10 -18.54 -10.90
C SER A 93 3.34 -19.96 -10.40
N PHE A 94 4.46 -20.54 -10.80
CA PHE A 94 4.92 -21.83 -10.29
C PHE A 94 6.00 -21.61 -9.23
N LEU A 95 5.87 -22.31 -8.11
CA LEU A 95 6.94 -22.45 -7.14
C LEU A 95 7.53 -23.85 -7.28
N ASP A 96 8.76 -23.94 -7.74
CA ASP A 96 9.47 -25.20 -7.94
C ASP A 96 10.43 -25.47 -6.79
N PHE A 97 10.25 -26.57 -6.08
CA PHE A 97 11.08 -27.01 -4.97
C PHE A 97 12.21 -27.96 -5.41
N SER A 98 12.37 -28.24 -6.72
CA SER A 98 13.43 -29.08 -7.25
C SER A 98 14.83 -28.59 -6.89
N PRO A 99 15.12 -27.25 -6.85
CA PRO A 99 16.44 -26.75 -6.46
C PRO A 99 16.87 -27.13 -5.04
N VAL A 100 15.91 -27.46 -4.15
CA VAL A 100 16.20 -27.94 -2.78
C VAL A 100 15.89 -29.43 -2.63
N GLY A 101 15.79 -30.17 -3.74
CA GLY A 101 15.52 -31.61 -3.75
C GLY A 101 14.03 -31.98 -3.46
N GLY A 102 13.15 -30.99 -3.42
CA GLY A 102 11.80 -31.10 -2.87
C GLY A 102 11.80 -31.00 -1.35
N ILE A 103 10.66 -30.68 -0.76
CA ILE A 103 10.50 -30.63 0.71
C ILE A 103 9.56 -31.76 1.16
N ASP A 104 9.88 -32.36 2.30
CA ASP A 104 9.04 -33.41 2.86
C ASP A 104 7.66 -32.88 3.18
N VAL A 105 6.62 -33.61 2.77
CA VAL A 105 5.24 -33.18 2.89
C VAL A 105 4.34 -34.31 3.36
N LEU A 106 3.50 -34.00 4.34
CA LEU A 106 2.43 -34.88 4.83
C LEU A 106 1.08 -34.38 4.30
N LYS A 107 0.45 -35.16 3.44
CA LYS A 107 -0.94 -34.92 3.05
C LYS A 107 -1.88 -35.39 4.16
N LEU A 108 -2.78 -34.53 4.63
CA LEU A 108 -3.78 -34.90 5.63
C LEU A 108 -4.95 -35.64 4.95
N ASN A 109 -5.39 -36.72 5.59
CA ASN A 109 -6.62 -37.42 5.16
C ASN A 109 -7.85 -36.70 5.74
N LEU A 110 -8.59 -35.99 4.89
CA LEU A 110 -9.77 -35.19 5.26
C LEU A 110 -11.08 -35.82 4.83
N GLY A 111 -11.05 -37.07 4.30
CA GLY A 111 -12.21 -37.76 3.71
C GLY A 111 -12.51 -37.28 2.29
N ASP A 112 -13.36 -38.07 1.59
CA ASP A 112 -13.60 -37.88 0.14
C ASP A 112 -14.46 -36.66 -0.19
N ASN A 113 -15.29 -36.20 0.74
CA ASN A 113 -16.16 -35.02 0.56
C ASN A 113 -15.51 -33.68 0.88
N SER A 114 -14.22 -33.63 1.16
CA SER A 114 -13.55 -32.34 1.48
C SER A 114 -13.46 -31.43 0.26
N GLN A 115 -13.73 -30.15 0.47
CA GLN A 115 -13.64 -29.11 -0.57
C GLN A 115 -12.19 -28.70 -0.88
N PHE A 116 -11.23 -29.18 -0.12
CA PHE A 116 -9.83 -28.85 -0.23
C PHE A 116 -8.95 -30.02 0.20
N ASP A 117 -7.71 -30.01 -0.27
CA ASP A 117 -6.64 -30.83 0.29
C ASP A 117 -5.77 -29.98 1.21
N CYS A 118 -5.24 -30.56 2.27
CA CYS A 118 -4.32 -29.90 3.19
C CYS A 118 -3.03 -30.68 3.32
N TYR A 119 -1.92 -29.93 3.28
CA TYR A 119 -0.57 -30.49 3.38
C TYR A 119 0.22 -29.75 4.47
N LEU A 120 1.02 -30.50 5.23
CA LEU A 120 1.94 -29.97 6.22
C LEU A 120 3.38 -30.23 5.76
N ALA A 121 4.21 -29.22 5.86
CA ALA A 121 5.61 -29.25 5.44
C ALA A 121 6.45 -28.30 6.30
N SER A 122 7.75 -28.27 6.06
CA SER A 122 8.62 -27.18 6.48
C SER A 122 9.45 -26.69 5.30
N ILE A 123 9.74 -25.40 5.26
CA ILE A 123 10.55 -24.79 4.20
C ILE A 123 11.84 -24.21 4.80
N PRO A 124 13.03 -24.48 4.22
CA PRO A 124 14.26 -23.83 4.64
C PRO A 124 14.18 -22.31 4.48
N ALA A 125 14.61 -21.55 5.49
CA ALA A 125 14.50 -20.10 5.47
C ALA A 125 15.31 -19.43 4.35
N ASN A 126 16.47 -19.96 4.00
CA ASN A 126 17.28 -19.48 2.88
C ASN A 126 16.52 -19.61 1.54
N TYR A 127 15.75 -20.68 1.36
CA TYR A 127 14.93 -20.86 0.15
C TYR A 127 13.72 -19.91 0.14
N LEU A 128 13.08 -19.72 1.31
CA LEU A 128 12.01 -18.74 1.44
C LEU A 128 12.47 -17.30 1.14
N VAL A 129 13.70 -16.96 1.52
CA VAL A 129 14.34 -15.67 1.14
C VAL A 129 14.50 -15.55 -0.38
N GLN A 130 14.91 -16.63 -1.06
CA GLN A 130 15.01 -16.63 -2.53
C GLN A 130 13.65 -16.44 -3.20
N ILE A 131 12.62 -17.15 -2.72
CA ILE A 131 11.25 -17.00 -3.20
C ILE A 131 10.77 -15.54 -3.03
N TYR A 132 10.97 -14.96 -1.85
CA TYR A 132 10.57 -13.57 -1.62
C TYR A 132 11.38 -12.58 -2.46
N SER A 133 12.66 -12.89 -2.74
CA SER A 133 13.46 -12.07 -3.65
C SER A 133 12.94 -12.08 -5.09
N ALA A 134 12.40 -13.22 -5.55
CA ALA A 134 11.87 -13.37 -6.91
C ALA A 134 10.47 -12.77 -7.07
N TYR A 135 9.59 -13.00 -6.12
CA TYR A 135 8.16 -12.62 -6.21
C TYR A 135 7.82 -11.32 -5.47
N GLY A 136 8.66 -10.89 -4.53
CA GLY A 136 8.45 -9.66 -3.75
C GLY A 136 7.13 -9.65 -2.98
N THR A 137 6.49 -8.49 -2.95
CA THR A 137 5.20 -8.28 -2.27
C THR A 137 4.05 -9.04 -2.91
N ARG A 138 4.16 -9.47 -4.17
CA ARG A 138 3.13 -10.29 -4.86
C ARG A 138 2.86 -11.59 -4.12
N LEU A 139 3.91 -12.17 -3.49
CA LEU A 139 3.82 -13.39 -2.70
C LEU A 139 2.82 -13.29 -1.53
N ILE A 140 2.57 -12.07 -1.06
CA ILE A 140 1.73 -11.77 0.12
C ILE A 140 0.59 -10.79 -0.19
N GLU A 141 0.24 -10.61 -1.45
CA GLU A 141 -0.78 -9.61 -1.88
C GLU A 141 -2.16 -9.84 -1.26
N LYS A 142 -2.60 -11.10 -1.14
CA LYS A 142 -3.84 -11.44 -0.43
C LYS A 142 -3.63 -11.56 1.09
N ASN A 143 -2.41 -11.40 1.56
CA ASN A 143 -2.18 -11.31 2.99
C ASN A 143 -2.70 -9.96 3.47
N VAL A 144 -3.65 -10.01 4.38
CA VAL A 144 -4.35 -8.85 4.96
C VAL A 144 -3.39 -7.89 5.67
N ARG A 145 -2.12 -8.29 5.84
CA ARG A 145 -1.08 -7.52 6.52
C ARG A 145 0.21 -7.46 5.71
N ALA A 146 0.54 -6.27 5.24
CA ALA A 146 1.89 -5.97 4.79
C ALA A 146 2.88 -5.97 5.97
N TYR A 147 4.16 -5.97 5.67
CA TYR A 147 5.23 -5.89 6.67
C TYR A 147 5.06 -4.67 7.59
N LEU A 148 4.87 -4.92 8.89
CA LEU A 148 4.55 -3.86 9.87
C LEU A 148 5.79 -3.13 10.44
N GLY A 149 6.98 -3.36 9.86
CA GLY A 149 8.22 -2.72 10.30
C GLY A 149 8.67 -3.20 11.69
N ASN A 150 9.43 -2.37 12.38
CA ASN A 150 10.18 -2.71 13.60
C ASN A 150 9.30 -2.84 14.86
N LYS A 151 8.25 -3.68 14.84
CA LYS A 151 7.41 -3.96 16.00
C LYS A 151 8.00 -5.06 16.88
N LYS A 152 7.49 -5.18 18.11
CA LYS A 152 7.95 -6.16 19.12
C LYS A 152 8.02 -7.59 18.59
N ALA A 153 7.08 -7.99 17.69
CA ALA A 153 7.05 -9.30 17.06
C ALA A 153 8.25 -9.53 16.09
N ASN A 154 8.59 -8.52 15.29
CA ASN A 154 9.75 -8.60 14.37
C ASN A 154 11.06 -8.70 15.13
N LYS A 155 11.20 -7.96 16.24
CA LYS A 155 12.37 -8.05 17.12
C LYS A 155 12.54 -9.46 17.71
N GLY A 156 11.43 -10.12 18.07
CA GLY A 156 11.45 -11.51 18.52
C GLY A 156 11.96 -12.47 17.45
N ILE A 157 11.44 -12.33 16.22
CA ILE A 157 11.89 -13.12 15.06
C ILE A 157 13.38 -12.86 14.76
N GLU A 158 13.81 -11.60 14.74
CA GLU A 158 15.22 -11.24 14.51
C GLU A 158 16.15 -11.77 15.58
N SER A 159 15.76 -11.73 16.87
CA SER A 159 16.53 -12.32 17.97
C SER A 159 16.68 -13.82 17.81
N THR A 160 15.58 -14.54 17.49
CA THR A 160 15.64 -15.99 17.23
C THR A 160 16.58 -16.32 16.08
N ILE A 161 16.56 -15.57 14.95
CA ILE A 161 17.45 -15.75 13.82
C ILE A 161 18.93 -15.62 14.25
N LYS A 162 19.24 -14.64 15.09
CA LYS A 162 20.61 -14.30 15.49
C LYS A 162 21.18 -15.22 16.57
N GLU A 163 20.33 -15.64 17.51
CA GLU A 163 20.76 -16.21 18.79
C GLU A 163 20.43 -17.70 18.93
N ALA A 164 19.28 -18.16 18.41
CA ALA A 164 18.80 -19.53 18.55
C ALA A 164 18.02 -20.01 17.30
N PRO A 165 18.64 -20.06 16.11
CA PRO A 165 17.97 -20.32 14.84
C PRO A 165 17.26 -21.68 14.78
N GLU A 166 17.76 -22.70 15.47
CA GLU A 166 17.18 -24.05 15.55
C GLU A 166 15.84 -24.08 16.28
N THR A 167 15.57 -23.10 17.15
CA THR A 167 14.31 -23.00 17.88
C THR A 167 13.20 -22.33 17.08
N PHE A 168 13.50 -21.83 15.87
CA PHE A 168 12.58 -21.06 15.05
C PHE A 168 11.28 -21.82 14.76
N VAL A 169 11.39 -23.11 14.44
CA VAL A 169 10.25 -23.98 14.14
C VAL A 169 9.28 -24.11 15.30
N ALA A 170 9.77 -24.05 16.55
CA ALA A 170 8.94 -24.15 17.74
C ALA A 170 8.34 -22.80 18.19
N LEU A 171 9.07 -21.71 17.93
CA LEU A 171 8.68 -20.37 18.40
C LEU A 171 7.86 -19.56 17.38
N ASN A 172 7.79 -20.02 16.13
CA ASN A 172 7.11 -19.31 15.05
C ASN A 172 5.91 -20.10 14.51
N ASN A 173 4.77 -19.42 14.33
CA ASN A 173 3.55 -20.04 13.83
C ASN A 173 3.64 -20.50 12.36
N GLY A 174 4.74 -20.18 11.66
CA GLY A 174 4.95 -20.58 10.28
C GLY A 174 4.09 -19.83 9.27
N LEU A 175 3.89 -20.46 8.11
CA LEU A 175 3.20 -19.93 6.94
C LEU A 175 1.94 -20.72 6.63
N VAL A 176 0.95 -20.03 6.09
CA VAL A 176 -0.18 -20.66 5.41
C VAL A 176 -0.17 -20.20 3.96
N MET A 177 -0.07 -21.14 3.05
CA MET A 177 -0.19 -20.93 1.60
C MET A 177 -1.50 -21.52 1.08
N VAL A 178 -2.08 -20.83 0.11
CA VAL A 178 -3.17 -21.37 -0.72
C VAL A 178 -2.58 -21.59 -2.10
N ALA A 179 -2.92 -22.69 -2.75
CA ALA A 179 -2.49 -23.00 -4.11
C ALA A 179 -3.66 -23.60 -4.92
N GLU A 180 -3.64 -23.36 -6.23
CA GLU A 180 -4.58 -23.98 -7.16
C GLU A 180 -4.25 -25.46 -7.37
N ASP A 181 -2.95 -25.77 -7.45
CA ASP A 181 -2.48 -27.13 -7.59
C ASP A 181 -1.20 -27.42 -6.80
N VAL A 182 -1.05 -28.68 -6.37
CA VAL A 182 0.06 -29.17 -5.53
C VAL A 182 0.57 -30.47 -6.14
N GLU A 183 1.78 -30.43 -6.69
CA GLU A 183 2.48 -31.59 -7.26
C GLU A 183 3.37 -32.22 -6.18
N THR A 184 3.10 -33.48 -5.86
CA THR A 184 3.91 -34.25 -4.91
C THR A 184 4.42 -35.53 -5.55
N SER A 185 5.62 -35.99 -5.18
CA SER A 185 6.20 -37.25 -5.61
C SER A 185 7.05 -37.86 -4.49
N LEU A 186 6.83 -39.13 -4.20
CA LEU A 186 7.56 -39.88 -3.16
C LEU A 186 7.58 -39.15 -1.79
N GLY A 187 6.43 -38.62 -1.36
CA GLY A 187 6.33 -37.91 -0.08
C GLY A 187 6.99 -36.53 -0.06
N LYS A 188 7.43 -36.02 -1.22
CA LYS A 188 8.03 -34.69 -1.35
C LYS A 188 7.17 -33.76 -2.19
N LEU A 189 7.01 -32.54 -1.74
CA LEU A 189 6.43 -31.45 -2.50
C LEU A 189 7.43 -31.02 -3.59
N LYS A 190 6.96 -31.03 -4.85
CA LYS A 190 7.75 -30.67 -6.03
C LYS A 190 7.40 -29.30 -6.57
N LYS A 191 6.08 -29.03 -6.76
CA LYS A 191 5.63 -27.75 -7.31
C LYS A 191 4.32 -27.28 -6.69
N LEU A 192 4.16 -25.98 -6.64
CA LEU A 192 2.87 -25.31 -6.38
C LEU A 192 2.51 -24.44 -7.58
N LYS A 193 1.25 -24.47 -7.99
CA LYS A 193 0.72 -23.64 -9.06
C LYS A 193 -0.23 -22.59 -8.49
N ASN A 194 -0.11 -21.36 -8.98
CA ASN A 194 -0.93 -20.21 -8.55
C ASN A 194 -1.05 -20.12 -7.03
N PHE A 195 0.09 -19.97 -6.39
CA PHE A 195 0.23 -19.99 -4.94
C PHE A 195 0.29 -18.59 -4.34
N GLN A 196 -0.10 -18.49 -3.08
CA GLN A 196 -0.05 -17.26 -2.33
C GLN A 196 0.10 -17.50 -0.84
N ILE A 197 0.89 -16.69 -0.15
CA ILE A 197 0.98 -16.69 1.32
C ILE A 197 -0.18 -15.86 1.90
N VAL A 198 -1.10 -16.54 2.57
CA VAL A 198 -2.26 -15.91 3.21
C VAL A 198 -2.05 -15.63 4.70
N ASN A 199 -1.09 -16.31 5.33
CA ASN A 199 -0.60 -16.00 6.68
C ASN A 199 0.91 -16.21 6.77
N GLY A 200 1.59 -15.48 7.67
CA GLY A 200 3.05 -15.53 7.82
C GLY A 200 3.80 -14.53 6.94
N GLY A 201 3.14 -13.59 6.27
CA GLY A 201 3.78 -12.57 5.45
C GLY A 201 4.78 -11.71 6.25
N GLN A 202 4.48 -11.42 7.52
CA GLN A 202 5.41 -10.71 8.41
C GLN A 202 6.66 -11.54 8.70
N THR A 203 6.52 -12.85 8.94
CA THR A 203 7.65 -13.78 9.12
C THR A 203 8.52 -13.81 7.87
N THR A 204 7.91 -14.00 6.69
CA THR A 204 8.59 -14.03 5.41
C THR A 204 9.37 -12.75 5.14
N ALA A 205 8.74 -11.60 5.31
CA ALA A 205 9.38 -10.30 5.11
C ALA A 205 10.51 -10.06 6.12
N THR A 206 10.31 -10.41 7.41
CA THR A 206 11.36 -10.25 8.44
C THR A 206 12.59 -11.12 8.12
N LEU A 207 12.39 -12.38 7.72
CA LEU A 207 13.47 -13.25 7.26
C LEU A 207 14.23 -12.60 6.09
N TYR A 208 13.53 -12.17 5.06
CA TYR A 208 14.15 -11.53 3.90
C TYR A 208 14.97 -10.30 4.27
N TYR A 209 14.38 -9.35 5.01
CA TYR A 209 15.08 -8.11 5.35
C TYR A 209 16.23 -8.33 6.32
N THR A 210 16.12 -9.29 7.27
CA THR A 210 17.24 -9.66 8.15
C THR A 210 18.39 -10.26 7.36
N PHE A 211 18.11 -11.14 6.37
CA PHE A 211 19.12 -11.68 5.48
C PHE A 211 19.81 -10.59 4.66
N LYS A 212 19.02 -9.70 4.05
CA LYS A 212 19.55 -8.58 3.26
C LYS A 212 20.34 -7.57 4.10
N ALA A 213 19.96 -7.35 5.35
CA ALA A 213 20.72 -6.54 6.28
C ALA A 213 22.07 -7.19 6.62
N ALA A 214 22.09 -8.50 6.83
CA ALA A 214 23.33 -9.25 7.09
C ALA A 214 24.31 -9.20 5.91
N GLU A 215 23.81 -9.25 4.65
CA GLU A 215 24.65 -9.08 3.46
C GLU A 215 25.37 -7.73 3.40
N ARG A 216 24.76 -6.68 3.99
CA ARG A 216 25.24 -5.29 3.94
C ARG A 216 26.01 -4.86 5.19
N MET A 217 26.17 -5.75 6.18
CA MET A 217 26.86 -5.41 7.42
C MET A 217 28.32 -5.06 7.18
N LYS A 218 28.80 -3.97 7.79
CA LYS A 218 30.22 -3.59 7.78
C LYS A 218 31.10 -4.63 8.50
N LYS A 219 30.59 -5.22 9.58
CA LYS A 219 31.20 -6.34 10.30
C LYS A 219 30.94 -7.64 9.55
N LYS A 220 31.80 -7.99 8.61
CA LYS A 220 31.65 -9.14 7.71
C LYS A 220 31.45 -10.47 8.44
N GLU A 221 32.14 -10.70 9.56
CA GLU A 221 32.04 -11.93 10.36
C GLU A 221 30.65 -12.08 10.99
N GLU A 222 30.10 -11.02 11.55
CA GLU A 222 28.74 -11.01 12.13
C GLU A 222 27.69 -11.24 11.05
N GLY A 223 27.82 -10.57 9.92
CA GLY A 223 26.94 -10.76 8.76
C GLY A 223 26.99 -12.20 8.21
N LYS A 224 28.19 -12.80 8.16
CA LYS A 224 28.39 -14.19 7.78
C LYS A 224 27.70 -15.15 8.76
N ARG A 225 27.93 -14.99 10.06
CA ARG A 225 27.30 -15.80 11.11
C ARG A 225 25.77 -15.78 11.01
N ILE A 226 25.18 -14.59 10.80
CA ILE A 226 23.73 -14.46 10.65
C ILE A 226 23.25 -15.21 9.41
N LYS A 227 23.94 -15.13 8.27
CA LYS A 227 23.60 -15.87 7.05
C LYS A 227 23.70 -17.38 7.24
N ASP A 228 24.75 -17.84 7.93
CA ASP A 228 24.94 -19.27 8.23
C ASP A 228 23.82 -19.81 9.12
N ASN A 229 23.25 -18.99 10.00
CA ASN A 229 22.08 -19.34 10.81
C ASN A 229 20.83 -19.62 9.95
N PHE A 230 20.66 -19.01 8.78
CA PHE A 230 19.52 -19.28 7.89
C PHE A 230 19.46 -20.71 7.39
N ALA A 231 20.61 -21.39 7.27
CA ALA A 231 20.65 -22.80 6.91
C ALA A 231 20.08 -23.73 8.00
N LYS A 232 20.02 -23.26 9.25
CA LYS A 232 19.50 -24.01 10.41
C LYS A 232 18.00 -23.77 10.65
N ILE A 233 17.42 -22.75 10.00
CA ILE A 233 16.04 -22.35 10.22
C ILE A 233 15.11 -23.15 9.31
N GLN A 234 14.17 -23.86 9.93
CA GLN A 234 13.03 -24.48 9.27
C GLN A 234 11.75 -23.70 9.62
N VAL A 235 11.00 -23.29 8.61
CA VAL A 235 9.76 -22.52 8.77
C VAL A 235 8.57 -23.46 8.55
N PRO A 236 7.70 -23.67 9.54
CA PRO A 236 6.49 -24.49 9.37
C PRO A 236 5.63 -23.98 8.22
N LEU A 237 5.09 -24.86 7.41
CA LEU A 237 4.31 -24.56 6.23
C LEU A 237 3.04 -25.40 6.17
N LYS A 238 1.88 -24.75 6.14
CA LYS A 238 0.61 -25.37 5.80
C LYS A 238 0.18 -24.93 4.40
N ILE A 239 -0.14 -25.89 3.54
CA ILE A 239 -0.60 -25.64 2.17
C ILE A 239 -2.05 -26.12 2.05
N VAL A 240 -2.92 -25.27 1.52
CA VAL A 240 -4.32 -25.60 1.23
C VAL A 240 -4.51 -25.53 -0.28
N ARG A 241 -4.81 -26.68 -0.90
CA ARG A 241 -5.20 -26.78 -2.31
C ARG A 241 -6.72 -26.75 -2.42
N ILE A 242 -7.26 -25.82 -3.17
CA ILE A 242 -8.70 -25.65 -3.38
C ILE A 242 -9.12 -26.51 -4.58
N LYS A 243 -10.09 -27.41 -4.38
CA LYS A 243 -10.64 -28.25 -5.47
C LYS A 243 -11.61 -27.42 -6.32
N LYS A 244 -11.46 -27.45 -7.65
CA LYS A 244 -12.24 -26.62 -8.61
C LYS A 244 -13.73 -26.96 -8.68
N THR A 245 -14.17 -28.10 -8.17
CA THR A 245 -15.52 -28.62 -8.34
C THR A 245 -16.62 -27.83 -7.60
N ASN A 246 -16.28 -26.82 -6.78
CA ASN A 246 -17.25 -26.14 -5.92
C ASN A 246 -17.26 -24.61 -6.02
N LEU A 247 -16.67 -24.03 -7.06
CA LEU A 247 -16.63 -22.57 -7.23
C LEU A 247 -17.97 -21.95 -7.69
N GLU A 248 -18.91 -22.77 -8.20
CA GLU A 248 -20.14 -22.26 -8.82
C GLU A 248 -21.43 -22.51 -8.01
N SER A 249 -21.43 -23.35 -6.98
CA SER A 249 -22.70 -23.85 -6.46
C SER A 249 -23.29 -23.19 -5.21
N ASN A 250 -22.56 -22.38 -4.41
CA ASN A 250 -23.12 -21.85 -3.15
C ASN A 250 -22.75 -20.43 -2.72
N GLY A 251 -22.18 -19.58 -3.55
CA GLY A 251 -21.90 -18.17 -3.17
C GLY A 251 -20.92 -17.99 -1.99
N PHE A 252 -20.31 -19.06 -1.50
CA PHE A 252 -19.46 -19.11 -0.33
C PHE A 252 -18.01 -19.27 -0.76
N ASP A 253 -17.30 -18.15 -0.91
CA ASP A 253 -15.89 -18.17 -1.31
C ASP A 253 -15.02 -18.69 -0.14
N PHE A 254 -14.83 -20.02 -0.08
CA PHE A 254 -13.95 -20.68 0.90
C PHE A 254 -12.51 -20.16 0.81
N ALA A 255 -12.04 -19.80 -0.40
CA ALA A 255 -10.73 -19.22 -0.61
C ALA A 255 -10.55 -17.87 0.13
N ALA A 256 -11.61 -17.08 0.20
CA ALA A 256 -11.61 -15.82 0.94
C ALA A 256 -11.62 -16.01 2.47
N GLN A 257 -12.12 -17.15 2.96
CA GLN A 257 -12.19 -17.43 4.39
C GLN A 257 -10.86 -17.93 4.99
N ILE A 258 -10.01 -18.60 4.21
CA ILE A 258 -8.73 -19.12 4.69
C ILE A 258 -7.84 -17.99 5.23
N PRO A 259 -7.64 -16.86 4.53
CA PRO A 259 -6.92 -15.73 5.07
C PRO A 259 -7.56 -15.18 6.35
N ILE A 260 -8.88 -15.13 6.41
CA ILE A 260 -9.62 -14.63 7.58
C ILE A 260 -9.34 -15.53 8.79
N ALA A 261 -9.60 -16.83 8.66
CA ALA A 261 -9.44 -17.79 9.74
C ALA A 261 -7.97 -17.93 10.19
N ALA A 262 -7.03 -17.97 9.23
CA ALA A 262 -5.60 -18.08 9.52
C ALA A 262 -5.03 -16.87 10.25
N ASN A 263 -5.64 -15.70 10.10
CA ASN A 263 -5.20 -14.44 10.72
C ASN A 263 -5.97 -14.06 11.99
N THR A 264 -7.01 -14.79 12.40
CA THR A 264 -7.84 -14.48 13.58
C THR A 264 -7.10 -14.56 14.91
N GLN A 265 -5.95 -15.19 14.98
CA GLN A 265 -5.08 -15.19 16.17
C GLN A 265 -4.53 -13.80 16.54
N ASN A 266 -4.60 -12.85 15.62
CA ASN A 266 -4.34 -11.43 15.86
C ASN A 266 -5.50 -10.67 15.24
N ALA A 267 -6.32 -9.99 16.03
CA ALA A 267 -7.56 -9.32 15.61
C ALA A 267 -7.45 -8.67 14.22
N ILE A 268 -8.05 -9.31 13.21
CA ILE A 268 -8.16 -8.78 11.86
C ILE A 268 -9.17 -7.64 11.93
N LYS A 269 -8.79 -6.52 11.40
CA LYS A 269 -9.70 -5.40 11.25
C LYS A 269 -10.54 -5.60 9.98
N ALA A 270 -11.81 -5.25 10.02
CA ALA A 270 -12.68 -5.32 8.86
C ALA A 270 -12.09 -4.57 7.64
N SER A 271 -11.39 -3.46 7.86
CA SER A 271 -10.67 -2.73 6.80
C SER A 271 -9.56 -3.56 6.14
N ASP A 272 -8.98 -4.52 6.85
CA ASP A 272 -7.89 -5.32 6.27
C ASP A 272 -8.44 -6.28 5.18
N LEU A 273 -9.69 -6.77 5.32
CA LEU A 273 -10.32 -7.70 4.40
C LEU A 273 -10.69 -7.10 3.03
N SER A 274 -10.83 -5.79 2.96
CA SER A 274 -11.22 -5.06 1.74
C SER A 274 -10.04 -4.53 0.93
N ALA A 275 -8.81 -5.00 1.19
CA ALA A 275 -7.64 -4.60 0.40
C ALA A 275 -7.73 -4.99 -1.08
N SER A 276 -8.52 -6.02 -1.43
CA SER A 276 -8.75 -6.47 -2.81
C SER A 276 -9.89 -5.74 -3.53
N VAL A 277 -10.63 -4.86 -2.86
CA VAL A 277 -11.72 -4.09 -3.50
C VAL A 277 -11.14 -3.16 -4.56
N LYS A 278 -11.70 -3.22 -5.78
CA LYS A 278 -11.23 -2.45 -6.96
C LYS A 278 -11.15 -0.95 -6.70
N TYR A 279 -12.09 -0.39 -5.96
CA TYR A 279 -12.09 1.01 -5.57
C TYR A 279 -10.76 1.43 -4.92
N TYR A 280 -10.30 0.67 -3.92
CA TYR A 280 -9.07 1.01 -3.20
C TYR A 280 -7.80 0.70 -4.00
N GLN A 281 -7.84 -0.26 -4.92
CA GLN A 281 -6.74 -0.53 -5.83
C GLN A 281 -6.52 0.65 -6.79
N GLU A 282 -7.61 1.14 -7.39
CA GLU A 282 -7.52 2.28 -8.31
C GLU A 282 -7.22 3.58 -7.56
N PHE A 283 -7.79 3.78 -6.36
CA PHE A 283 -7.45 4.91 -5.50
C PHE A 283 -5.95 4.95 -5.17
N GLU A 284 -5.36 3.81 -4.79
CA GLU A 284 -3.93 3.68 -4.52
C GLU A 284 -3.09 4.04 -5.75
N LYS A 285 -3.45 3.49 -6.90
CA LYS A 285 -2.78 3.75 -8.17
C LYS A 285 -2.80 5.24 -8.51
N ILE A 286 -3.98 5.84 -8.55
CA ILE A 286 -4.14 7.27 -8.88
C ILE A 286 -3.39 8.14 -7.88
N SER A 287 -3.50 7.90 -6.57
CA SER A 287 -2.83 8.71 -5.55
C SER A 287 -1.30 8.71 -5.68
N ARG A 288 -0.72 7.57 -6.14
CA ARG A 288 0.72 7.43 -6.36
C ARG A 288 1.21 8.00 -7.70
N GLU A 289 0.33 8.06 -8.70
CA GLU A 289 0.63 8.65 -10.01
C GLU A 289 0.52 10.19 -10.01
N LEU A 290 -0.34 10.73 -9.16
CA LEU A 290 -0.54 12.18 -9.05
C LEU A 290 0.66 12.86 -8.41
N THR A 291 1.39 13.65 -9.21
CA THR A 291 2.44 14.52 -8.71
C THR A 291 1.83 15.80 -8.15
N THR A 292 2.23 16.21 -6.96
CA THR A 292 1.81 17.46 -6.35
C THR A 292 2.62 18.64 -6.89
N SER A 293 2.22 19.88 -6.58
CA SER A 293 2.98 21.09 -6.90
C SER A 293 4.41 21.07 -6.36
N ASN A 294 4.65 20.34 -5.25
CA ASN A 294 5.95 20.21 -4.62
C ASN A 294 6.83 19.11 -5.24
N GLY A 295 6.32 18.37 -6.24
CA GLY A 295 7.02 17.27 -6.91
C GLY A 295 7.02 15.96 -6.14
N ASP A 296 6.28 15.86 -5.04
CA ASP A 296 6.06 14.67 -4.24
C ASP A 296 4.70 14.02 -4.55
N HIS A 297 4.39 12.90 -3.88
CA HIS A 297 3.16 12.13 -4.08
C HIS A 297 2.48 11.80 -2.76
N TRP A 298 1.17 11.62 -2.81
CA TRP A 298 0.40 11.09 -1.71
C TRP A 298 0.54 9.56 -1.63
N PHE A 299 0.71 9.03 -0.42
CA PHE A 299 0.77 7.60 -0.19
C PHE A 299 -0.51 7.10 0.49
N PHE A 300 -1.40 6.53 -0.29
CA PHE A 300 -2.54 5.82 0.26
C PHE A 300 -2.15 4.42 0.71
N GLU A 301 -2.22 4.15 2.02
CA GLU A 301 -1.90 2.86 2.59
C GLU A 301 -3.10 1.91 2.47
N ARG A 302 -3.26 1.29 1.29
CA ARG A 302 -4.33 0.31 1.02
C ARG A 302 -4.19 -0.94 1.88
N ALA A 303 -3.01 -1.52 1.94
CA ALA A 303 -2.69 -2.63 2.82
C ALA A 303 -1.91 -2.09 4.02
N ARG A 304 -2.35 -2.41 5.23
CA ARG A 304 -1.75 -1.94 6.46
C ARG A 304 -0.27 -2.29 6.55
N GLY A 305 0.58 -1.28 6.71
CA GLY A 305 2.03 -1.41 6.77
C GLY A 305 2.72 -1.35 5.41
N SER A 306 1.99 -1.11 4.30
CA SER A 306 2.59 -1.02 2.97
C SER A 306 3.59 0.13 2.85
N TYR A 307 3.36 1.28 3.50
CA TYR A 307 4.34 2.38 3.54
C TYR A 307 5.69 1.90 4.10
N LYS A 308 5.65 1.22 5.24
CA LYS A 308 6.86 0.69 5.87
C LYS A 308 7.51 -0.43 5.06
N ALA A 309 6.71 -1.24 4.38
CA ALA A 309 7.21 -2.29 3.50
C ALA A 309 7.96 -1.70 2.30
N GLU A 310 7.42 -0.64 1.69
CA GLU A 310 8.10 0.08 0.60
C GLU A 310 9.37 0.77 1.10
N GLU A 311 9.31 1.49 2.23
CA GLU A 311 10.48 2.11 2.86
C GLU A 311 11.57 1.09 3.19
N ALA A 312 11.18 -0.10 3.67
CA ALA A 312 12.11 -1.16 4.06
C ALA A 312 12.94 -1.72 2.90
N LYS A 313 12.48 -1.60 1.65
CA LYS A 313 13.26 -1.96 0.45
C LYS A 313 14.60 -1.21 0.36
N PHE A 314 14.69 -0.05 1.02
CA PHE A 314 15.87 0.82 1.03
C PHE A 314 16.70 0.72 2.32
N ILE A 315 16.44 -0.27 3.19
CA ILE A 315 17.25 -0.48 4.40
C ILE A 315 18.73 -0.68 4.00
N GLY A 316 19.61 0.09 4.65
CA GLY A 316 21.05 0.11 4.33
C GLY A 316 21.45 0.96 3.11
N GLN A 317 20.49 1.56 2.41
CA GLN A 317 20.70 2.47 1.27
C GLN A 317 20.26 3.88 1.63
N ARG A 318 21.13 4.68 2.30
CA ARG A 318 20.79 6.04 2.76
C ARG A 318 20.21 6.94 1.67
N LYS A 319 20.79 6.90 0.45
CA LYS A 319 20.30 7.70 -0.69
C LYS A 319 18.91 7.24 -1.14
N GLY A 320 18.66 5.93 -1.22
CA GLY A 320 17.36 5.36 -1.58
C GLY A 320 16.29 5.69 -0.55
N MET A 321 16.61 5.58 0.74
CA MET A 321 15.73 5.94 1.84
C MET A 321 15.33 7.43 1.79
N ASN A 322 16.29 8.33 1.57
CA ASN A 322 16.02 9.76 1.47
C ASN A 322 15.17 10.07 0.23
N LEU A 323 15.43 9.41 -0.90
CA LEU A 323 14.64 9.56 -2.12
C LEU A 323 13.20 9.09 -1.90
N PHE A 324 12.99 7.93 -1.28
CA PHE A 324 11.65 7.42 -0.96
C PHE A 324 10.88 8.42 -0.09
N ARG A 325 11.50 8.93 0.98
CA ARG A 325 10.87 9.90 1.88
C ARG A 325 10.61 11.26 1.23
N ALA A 326 11.42 11.67 0.28
CA ALA A 326 11.19 12.87 -0.52
C ALA A 326 10.04 12.67 -1.53
N THR A 327 9.94 11.46 -2.11
CA THR A 327 8.86 11.11 -3.04
C THR A 327 7.53 10.92 -2.33
N TYR A 328 7.55 10.26 -1.16
CA TYR A 328 6.38 9.98 -0.34
C TYR A 328 6.61 10.48 1.10
N PRO A 329 6.42 11.76 1.37
CA PRO A 329 6.53 12.30 2.72
C PRO A 329 5.54 11.62 3.66
N LYS A 330 5.99 11.33 4.89
CA LYS A 330 5.14 10.63 5.87
C LYS A 330 3.88 11.41 6.22
N GLU A 331 3.94 12.71 6.15
CA GLU A 331 2.83 13.63 6.37
C GLU A 331 1.74 13.51 5.30
N LYS A 332 2.10 13.01 4.12
CA LYS A 332 1.20 12.73 3.00
C LYS A 332 0.80 11.25 2.93
N MET A 333 0.90 10.52 4.04
CA MET A 333 0.45 9.14 4.16
C MET A 333 -0.82 9.06 4.98
N PHE A 334 -1.81 8.32 4.47
CA PHE A 334 -3.07 8.02 5.17
C PHE A 334 -3.59 6.64 4.77
N ASP A 335 -4.43 6.06 5.61
CA ASP A 335 -4.97 4.72 5.38
C ASP A 335 -6.47 4.73 5.03
N LYS A 336 -7.02 3.56 4.71
CA LYS A 336 -8.44 3.38 4.36
C LYS A 336 -9.39 3.83 5.47
N THR A 337 -9.00 3.67 6.72
CA THR A 337 -9.86 4.06 7.85
C THR A 337 -9.84 5.56 8.07
N ASP A 338 -8.73 6.22 7.78
CA ASP A 338 -8.61 7.66 7.79
C ASP A 338 -9.46 8.30 6.69
N LEU A 339 -9.36 7.73 5.47
CA LEU A 339 -10.20 8.13 4.35
C LEU A 339 -11.69 8.02 4.70
N ALA A 340 -12.10 6.87 5.24
CA ALA A 340 -13.50 6.61 5.56
C ALA A 340 -14.05 7.56 6.63
N VAL A 341 -13.30 7.78 7.72
CA VAL A 341 -13.73 8.70 8.78
C VAL A 341 -13.88 10.12 8.25
N SER A 342 -12.89 10.60 7.47
CA SER A 342 -12.97 11.93 6.86
C SER A 342 -14.15 12.03 5.91
N ALA A 343 -14.30 11.09 4.96
CA ALA A 343 -15.38 11.10 3.98
C ALA A 343 -16.77 11.12 4.63
N LEU A 344 -16.99 10.29 5.66
CA LEU A 344 -18.29 10.27 6.38
C LEU A 344 -18.61 11.61 7.05
N CYS A 345 -17.62 12.32 7.58
CA CYS A 345 -17.86 13.66 8.13
C CYS A 345 -18.31 14.64 7.05
N TRP A 346 -17.65 14.61 5.88
CA TRP A 346 -18.01 15.42 4.72
C TRP A 346 -19.37 15.02 4.11
N ASP A 347 -19.75 13.75 4.23
CA ASP A 347 -21.05 13.21 3.79
C ASP A 347 -22.16 13.35 4.85
N LEU A 348 -21.98 14.25 5.81
CA LEU A 348 -22.95 14.59 6.86
C LEU A 348 -23.29 13.42 7.81
N LYS A 349 -22.35 12.49 8.03
CA LYS A 349 -22.50 11.31 8.89
C LYS A 349 -21.52 11.33 10.08
N PRO A 350 -21.47 12.39 10.92
CA PRO A 350 -20.48 12.50 11.99
C PRO A 350 -20.64 11.42 13.07
N LYS A 351 -21.86 10.95 13.33
CA LYS A 351 -22.11 9.86 14.27
C LYS A 351 -21.45 8.57 13.83
N SER A 352 -21.52 8.24 12.53
CA SER A 352 -20.88 7.07 11.95
C SER A 352 -19.36 7.17 12.06
N ALA A 353 -18.78 8.34 11.78
CA ALA A 353 -17.36 8.61 12.00
C ALA A 353 -16.93 8.42 13.47
N CYS A 354 -17.82 8.74 14.43
CA CYS A 354 -17.56 8.58 15.87
C CYS A 354 -17.72 7.15 16.39
N LYS A 355 -18.33 6.20 15.64
CA LYS A 355 -18.45 4.79 16.06
C LYS A 355 -17.10 4.07 16.16
N GLY A 356 -16.05 4.67 15.62
CA GLY A 356 -14.68 4.15 15.58
C GLY A 356 -14.27 3.77 14.16
N ALA A 357 -12.97 3.83 13.89
CA ALA A 357 -12.39 3.74 12.55
C ALA A 357 -12.85 2.51 11.74
N GLN A 358 -13.04 1.34 12.40
CA GLN A 358 -13.44 0.13 11.70
C GLN A 358 -14.93 0.14 11.28
N LEU A 359 -15.82 0.61 12.15
CA LEU A 359 -17.24 0.71 11.82
C LEU A 359 -17.49 1.82 10.78
N ALA A 360 -16.80 2.94 10.91
CA ALA A 360 -16.79 3.99 9.90
C ALA A 360 -16.33 3.46 8.53
N PHE A 361 -15.25 2.67 8.53
CA PHE A 361 -14.76 2.04 7.31
C PHE A 361 -15.80 1.11 6.67
N LEU A 362 -16.46 0.24 7.45
CA LEU A 362 -17.50 -0.65 6.92
C LEU A 362 -18.64 0.14 6.26
N GLU A 363 -19.12 1.18 6.90
CA GLU A 363 -20.20 2.02 6.36
C GLU A 363 -19.77 2.74 5.06
N PHE A 364 -18.57 3.31 5.02
CA PHE A 364 -18.03 3.93 3.82
C PHE A 364 -17.83 2.92 2.69
N ASN A 365 -17.27 1.74 3.01
CA ASN A 365 -17.00 0.68 2.03
C ASN A 365 -18.28 0.20 1.33
N GLU A 366 -19.41 0.09 2.02
CA GLU A 366 -20.69 -0.27 1.40
C GLU A 366 -21.10 0.70 0.28
N GLY A 367 -20.78 1.98 0.44
CA GLY A 367 -21.08 3.01 -0.57
C GLY A 367 -20.15 3.02 -1.79
N VAL A 368 -18.96 2.43 -1.68
CA VAL A 368 -17.92 2.54 -2.73
C VAL A 368 -17.46 1.22 -3.34
N LYS A 369 -17.78 0.07 -2.76
CA LYS A 369 -17.24 -1.25 -3.13
C LYS A 369 -17.47 -1.63 -4.60
N GLU A 370 -18.57 -1.17 -5.20
CA GLU A 370 -18.96 -1.45 -6.61
C GLU A 370 -18.52 -0.32 -7.57
N ARG A 371 -17.84 0.70 -7.08
CA ARG A 371 -17.43 1.87 -7.86
C ARG A 371 -15.94 1.80 -8.23
N ILE A 372 -15.56 2.62 -9.19
CA ILE A 372 -14.17 2.92 -9.54
C ILE A 372 -14.00 4.43 -9.43
N PRO A 373 -13.08 4.94 -8.59
CA PRO A 373 -12.90 6.37 -8.43
C PRO A 373 -12.18 6.95 -9.65
N ASP A 374 -12.55 8.15 -10.05
CA ASP A 374 -11.80 8.93 -11.03
C ASP A 374 -10.74 9.84 -10.36
N VAL A 375 -9.92 10.48 -11.18
CA VAL A 375 -8.85 11.39 -10.72
C VAL A 375 -9.41 12.57 -9.93
N LYS A 376 -10.58 13.09 -10.31
CA LYS A 376 -11.22 14.24 -9.65
C LYS A 376 -11.67 13.83 -8.24
N GLU A 377 -12.33 12.68 -8.12
CA GLU A 377 -12.78 12.13 -6.82
C GLU A 377 -11.60 11.87 -5.90
N VAL A 378 -10.51 11.27 -6.40
CA VAL A 378 -9.31 11.00 -5.60
C VAL A 378 -8.69 12.30 -5.08
N LYS A 379 -8.51 13.32 -5.92
CA LYS A 379 -8.00 14.63 -5.51
C LYS A 379 -8.89 15.28 -4.45
N GLU A 380 -10.19 15.27 -4.66
CA GLU A 380 -11.15 15.85 -3.71
C GLU A 380 -11.10 15.13 -2.36
N LEU A 381 -11.08 13.79 -2.34
CA LEU A 381 -11.01 13.02 -1.09
C LEU A 381 -9.68 13.23 -0.36
N ILE A 382 -8.58 13.38 -1.09
CA ILE A 382 -7.28 13.74 -0.49
C ILE A 382 -7.34 15.15 0.13
N CYS A 383 -7.93 16.13 -0.56
CA CYS A 383 -8.11 17.49 0.00
C CYS A 383 -9.00 17.48 1.24
N LYS A 384 -10.08 16.72 1.22
CA LYS A 384 -10.96 16.50 2.38
C LYS A 384 -10.22 15.91 3.57
N TRP A 385 -9.36 14.90 3.32
CA TRP A 385 -8.48 14.36 4.34
C TRP A 385 -7.45 15.37 4.82
N MET A 386 -6.88 16.16 3.93
CA MET A 386 -5.92 17.22 4.27
C MET A 386 -6.52 18.23 5.25
N VAL A 387 -7.73 18.73 4.99
CA VAL A 387 -8.46 19.63 5.91
C VAL A 387 -8.70 18.94 7.26
N PHE A 388 -9.20 17.71 7.24
CA PHE A 388 -9.47 16.91 8.43
C PHE A 388 -8.22 16.70 9.29
N SER A 389 -7.14 16.23 8.70
CA SER A 389 -5.90 15.89 9.40
C SER A 389 -5.16 17.13 9.91
N THR A 390 -5.21 18.22 9.17
CA THR A 390 -4.59 19.50 9.59
C THR A 390 -5.32 20.09 10.78
N LEU A 391 -6.66 20.08 10.77
CA LEU A 391 -7.47 20.52 11.93
C LEU A 391 -7.19 19.60 13.14
N GLU A 392 -7.15 18.29 12.96
CA GLU A 392 -6.84 17.35 14.04
C GLU A 392 -5.48 17.63 14.67
N ARG A 393 -4.46 17.91 13.84
CA ARG A 393 -3.12 18.27 14.29
C ARG A 393 -3.13 19.59 15.07
N ARG A 394 -3.78 20.64 14.57
CA ARG A 394 -3.89 21.94 15.22
C ARG A 394 -4.53 21.79 16.62
N LEU A 395 -5.62 21.02 16.72
CA LEU A 395 -6.27 20.80 18.01
C LEU A 395 -5.41 19.96 18.98
N LYS A 396 -4.56 19.05 18.48
CA LYS A 396 -3.58 18.34 19.32
C LYS A 396 -2.50 19.27 19.84
N GLU A 397 -2.01 20.17 19.01
CA GLU A 397 -1.04 21.22 19.41
C GLU A 397 -1.65 22.16 20.47
N ASP A 398 -2.94 22.48 20.35
CA ASP A 398 -3.72 23.24 21.34
C ASP A 398 -4.12 22.40 22.58
N ASN A 399 -3.57 21.18 22.77
CA ASN A 399 -3.80 20.25 23.89
C ASN A 399 -5.27 19.82 24.08
N PHE A 400 -6.05 19.72 23.04
CA PHE A 400 -7.42 19.21 23.11
C PHE A 400 -7.48 17.75 23.54
N LYS A 401 -8.33 17.42 24.50
CA LYS A 401 -8.66 16.02 24.85
C LYS A 401 -9.66 15.45 23.85
N ASN A 402 -9.30 14.33 23.20
CA ASN A 402 -10.09 13.67 22.16
C ASN A 402 -10.35 14.56 20.91
N PRO A 403 -9.33 15.16 20.29
CA PRO A 403 -9.49 16.12 19.22
C PRO A 403 -10.28 15.55 18.04
N ARG A 404 -10.06 14.27 17.67
CA ARG A 404 -10.72 13.61 16.55
C ARG A 404 -12.25 13.62 16.64
N THR A 405 -12.81 13.49 17.85
CA THR A 405 -14.26 13.58 18.05
C THR A 405 -14.79 14.97 17.72
N ILE A 406 -14.06 15.99 18.14
CA ILE A 406 -14.42 17.39 17.85
C ILE A 406 -14.27 17.71 16.37
N VAL A 407 -13.19 17.26 15.73
CA VAL A 407 -12.96 17.40 14.29
C VAL A 407 -14.12 16.80 13.50
N ASN A 408 -14.62 15.61 13.87
CA ASN A 408 -15.73 14.96 13.18
C ASN A 408 -16.96 15.89 13.09
N TYR A 409 -17.31 16.53 14.18
CA TYR A 409 -18.46 17.45 14.22
C TYR A 409 -18.17 18.83 13.63
N SER A 410 -16.94 19.32 13.73
CA SER A 410 -16.53 20.57 13.08
C SER A 410 -16.58 20.45 11.57
N ILE A 411 -16.05 19.37 11.01
CA ILE A 411 -16.13 19.10 9.57
C ILE A 411 -17.57 18.88 9.12
N TYR A 412 -18.39 18.21 9.93
CA TYR A 412 -19.80 18.03 9.65
C TYR A 412 -20.53 19.39 9.49
N LEU A 413 -20.42 20.30 10.47
CA LEU A 413 -21.05 21.63 10.39
C LEU A 413 -20.52 22.45 9.22
N PHE A 414 -19.22 22.42 9.01
CA PHE A 414 -18.60 23.09 7.88
C PHE A 414 -19.11 22.53 6.55
N SER A 415 -19.13 21.20 6.41
CA SER A 415 -19.62 20.53 5.22
C SER A 415 -21.09 20.82 4.95
N LYS A 416 -21.94 20.86 5.99
CA LYS A 416 -23.37 21.13 5.87
C LYS A 416 -23.65 22.44 5.13
N LYS A 417 -22.81 23.45 5.33
CA LYS A 417 -22.97 24.77 4.73
C LYS A 417 -22.14 25.00 3.47
N TYR A 418 -20.91 24.47 3.42
CA TYR A 418 -19.92 24.91 2.44
C TYR A 418 -19.42 23.84 1.46
N ARG A 419 -19.72 22.53 1.64
CA ARG A 419 -19.12 21.44 0.83
C ARG A 419 -19.21 21.63 -0.69
N ASN A 420 -20.31 22.23 -1.18
CA ASN A 420 -20.54 22.45 -2.62
C ASN A 420 -19.94 23.78 -3.12
N ARG A 421 -19.38 24.58 -2.24
CA ARG A 421 -18.83 25.91 -2.52
C ARG A 421 -17.30 25.94 -2.48
N ILE A 422 -16.67 24.87 -1.98
CA ILE A 422 -15.20 24.81 -1.81
C ILE A 422 -14.53 24.57 -3.16
N ASP A 423 -13.51 25.37 -3.46
CA ASP A 423 -12.63 25.15 -4.61
C ASP A 423 -11.53 24.13 -4.28
N TRP A 424 -11.88 22.86 -4.46
CA TRP A 424 -10.95 21.75 -4.21
C TRP A 424 -9.73 21.76 -5.13
N SER A 425 -9.85 22.32 -6.34
CA SER A 425 -8.73 22.40 -7.28
C SER A 425 -7.66 23.38 -6.81
N GLU A 426 -8.07 24.47 -6.15
CA GLU A 426 -7.13 25.41 -5.57
C GLU A 426 -6.43 24.84 -4.33
N ILE A 427 -7.17 24.21 -3.41
CA ILE A 427 -6.60 23.51 -2.26
C ILE A 427 -5.63 22.42 -2.71
N TRP A 428 -5.98 21.65 -3.76
CA TRP A 428 -5.06 20.67 -4.34
C TRP A 428 -3.76 21.32 -4.85
N SER A 429 -3.86 22.46 -5.51
CA SER A 429 -2.70 23.15 -6.07
C SER A 429 -1.76 23.70 -4.99
N LEU A 430 -2.32 24.14 -3.86
CA LEU A 430 -1.53 24.64 -2.73
C LEU A 430 -0.86 23.51 -1.94
N GLN A 431 -1.44 22.30 -1.92
CA GLN A 431 -1.00 21.19 -1.07
C GLN A 431 -0.95 21.50 0.43
N GLU A 432 -1.70 22.49 0.85
CA GLU A 432 -1.88 22.92 2.23
C GLU A 432 -3.28 23.45 2.47
N VAL A 433 -3.72 23.54 3.71
CA VAL A 433 -5.00 24.12 4.08
C VAL A 433 -4.79 25.60 4.38
N PRO A 434 -5.42 26.50 3.60
CA PRO A 434 -5.30 27.94 3.83
C PRO A 434 -5.77 28.34 5.22
N GLU A 435 -5.10 29.31 5.85
CA GLU A 435 -5.50 29.81 7.17
C GLU A 435 -6.90 30.45 7.15
N GLU A 436 -7.35 30.97 6.01
CA GLU A 436 -8.73 31.45 5.83
C GLU A 436 -9.79 30.37 6.01
N ILE A 437 -9.41 29.09 5.88
CA ILE A 437 -10.28 27.93 6.17
C ILE A 437 -9.92 27.35 7.56
N LEU A 438 -8.62 27.20 7.85
CA LEU A 438 -8.17 26.52 9.04
C LEU A 438 -8.46 27.29 10.32
N TYR A 439 -8.30 28.63 10.30
CA TYR A 439 -8.52 29.45 11.48
C TYR A 439 -10.00 29.43 11.92
N PRO A 440 -11.00 29.73 11.04
CA PRO A 440 -12.41 29.63 11.43
C PRO A 440 -12.84 28.21 11.82
N LEU A 441 -12.27 27.15 11.19
CA LEU A 441 -12.51 25.76 11.60
C LEU A 441 -11.98 25.48 13.01
N THR A 442 -10.81 26.00 13.36
CA THR A 442 -10.23 25.87 14.70
C THR A 442 -11.09 26.60 15.73
N GLU A 443 -11.57 27.79 15.41
CA GLU A 443 -12.48 28.56 16.26
C GLU A 443 -13.83 27.83 16.46
N LEU A 444 -14.40 27.31 15.37
CA LEU A 444 -15.60 26.46 15.41
C LEU A 444 -15.40 25.25 16.31
N ALA A 445 -14.25 24.56 16.18
CA ALA A 445 -13.93 23.40 16.98
C ALA A 445 -13.82 23.74 18.48
N LYS A 446 -13.22 24.87 18.84
CA LYS A 446 -13.12 25.35 20.23
C LYS A 446 -14.50 25.61 20.84
N LYS A 447 -15.36 26.28 20.10
CA LYS A 447 -16.75 26.58 20.55
C LYS A 447 -17.58 25.28 20.64
N LEU A 448 -17.44 24.35 19.68
CA LEU A 448 -18.10 23.05 19.74
C LEU A 448 -17.65 22.18 20.91
N ASP A 449 -16.36 22.13 21.20
CA ASP A 449 -15.85 21.37 22.37
C ASP A 449 -16.50 21.85 23.66
N GLN A 450 -16.63 23.16 23.85
CA GLN A 450 -17.29 23.74 25.03
C GLN A 450 -18.76 23.34 25.09
N ILE A 451 -19.49 23.44 23.98
CA ILE A 451 -20.91 23.11 23.91
C ILE A 451 -21.12 21.62 24.22
N ILE A 452 -20.38 20.75 23.58
CA ILE A 452 -20.50 19.30 23.77
C ILE A 452 -20.16 18.91 25.21
N ARG A 453 -19.07 19.43 25.78
CA ARG A 453 -18.66 19.10 27.17
C ARG A 453 -19.63 19.58 28.21
N ARG A 454 -20.25 20.74 28.02
CA ARG A 454 -21.30 21.25 28.94
C ARG A 454 -22.56 20.38 28.96
N ASN A 455 -22.85 19.68 27.86
CA ASN A 455 -24.10 18.93 27.68
C ASN A 455 -23.93 17.40 27.75
N MET A 456 -22.70 16.88 27.82
CA MET A 456 -22.45 15.43 27.83
C MET A 456 -22.68 14.77 29.20
N GLY A 457 -22.86 15.57 30.27
CA GLY A 457 -22.98 15.08 31.66
C GLY A 457 -21.74 14.28 32.09
N ASN A 458 -21.94 13.19 32.79
CA ASN A 458 -20.87 12.31 33.28
C ASN A 458 -20.35 11.32 32.22
N GLN A 459 -20.78 11.44 30.96
CA GLN A 459 -20.38 10.53 29.90
C GLN A 459 -19.00 10.90 29.32
N MET A 460 -18.30 9.90 28.76
CA MET A 460 -17.12 10.19 27.94
C MET A 460 -17.56 10.84 26.62
N ILE A 461 -16.83 11.84 26.16
CA ILE A 461 -17.17 12.60 24.94
C ILE A 461 -17.34 11.71 23.70
N ASN A 462 -16.51 10.69 23.54
CA ASN A 462 -16.59 9.75 22.41
C ASN A 462 -17.83 8.84 22.48
N MET A 463 -18.39 8.61 23.66
CA MET A 463 -19.65 7.88 23.82
C MET A 463 -20.86 8.77 23.56
N PHE A 464 -20.83 10.02 24.06
CA PHE A 464 -21.86 11.01 23.80
C PHE A 464 -21.96 11.35 22.30
N ALA A 465 -20.83 11.52 21.63
CA ALA A 465 -20.75 11.85 20.20
C ALA A 465 -21.37 10.78 19.25
N ARG A 466 -21.66 9.57 19.73
CA ARG A 466 -22.34 8.52 18.95
C ARG A 466 -23.87 8.62 19.01
N LYS A 467 -24.41 9.45 19.90
CA LYS A 467 -25.84 9.54 20.18
C LYS A 467 -26.52 10.59 19.32
N ASP A 468 -27.80 10.40 19.06
CA ASP A 468 -28.64 11.38 18.36
C ASP A 468 -28.70 12.73 19.11
N GLN A 469 -28.72 12.67 20.44
CA GLN A 469 -28.67 13.85 21.30
C GLN A 469 -27.48 14.78 21.02
N CYS A 470 -26.30 14.23 20.72
CA CYS A 470 -25.13 15.03 20.35
C CYS A 470 -25.33 15.70 18.97
N LEU A 471 -25.86 14.96 18.01
CA LEU A 471 -26.12 15.49 16.67
C LEU A 471 -27.16 16.61 16.73
N GLU A 472 -28.28 16.39 17.44
CA GLU A 472 -29.33 17.42 17.63
C GLU A 472 -28.81 18.66 18.36
N LEU A 473 -27.97 18.45 19.41
CA LEU A 473 -27.31 19.53 20.12
C LEU A 473 -26.46 20.39 19.17
N VAL A 474 -25.63 19.73 18.35
CA VAL A 474 -24.73 20.41 17.41
C VAL A 474 -25.54 21.10 16.29
N ASP A 475 -26.62 20.49 15.82
CA ASP A 475 -27.48 21.06 14.76
C ASP A 475 -28.24 22.29 15.21
N ARG A 476 -28.61 22.37 16.50
CA ARG A 476 -29.30 23.52 17.11
C ARG A 476 -28.34 24.60 17.60
N ALA A 477 -27.03 24.31 17.64
CA ALA A 477 -26.06 25.25 18.15
C ALA A 477 -25.88 26.44 17.20
N GLU A 478 -26.27 27.62 17.66
CA GLU A 478 -25.97 28.88 16.98
C GLU A 478 -24.54 29.30 17.36
N ILE A 479 -23.58 29.06 16.43
CA ILE A 479 -22.18 29.37 16.64
C ILE A 479 -21.81 30.58 15.80
N SER A 480 -21.62 31.72 16.47
CA SER A 480 -21.00 32.91 15.86
C SER A 480 -19.48 32.73 15.83
N LEU A 481 -18.85 33.02 14.70
CA LEU A 481 -17.41 33.02 14.50
C LEU A 481 -16.91 34.45 14.29
N ASP A 482 -15.75 34.77 14.88
CA ASP A 482 -15.13 36.10 14.74
C ASP A 482 -14.62 36.32 13.32
N HIS A 483 -14.21 35.21 12.66
CA HIS A 483 -13.81 35.20 11.26
C HIS A 483 -14.69 34.21 10.49
N PRO A 484 -15.74 34.70 9.80
CA PRO A 484 -16.66 33.85 9.07
C PRO A 484 -16.00 33.28 7.80
N PHE A 485 -16.39 32.06 7.45
CA PHE A 485 -15.88 31.36 6.25
C PHE A 485 -16.19 32.09 4.94
N GLU A 486 -17.24 32.88 4.90
CA GLU A 486 -17.70 33.66 3.73
C GLU A 486 -16.67 34.70 3.25
N THR A 487 -15.70 35.04 4.08
CA THR A 487 -14.60 35.94 3.71
C THR A 487 -13.47 35.25 2.97
N SER A 488 -13.48 33.91 2.92
CA SER A 488 -12.44 33.11 2.26
C SER A 488 -12.65 33.09 0.75
N ARG A 489 -11.59 33.36 -0.02
CA ARG A 489 -11.57 33.24 -1.48
C ARG A 489 -11.70 31.80 -1.98
N TYR A 490 -11.50 30.82 -1.11
CA TYR A 490 -11.62 29.38 -1.40
C TYR A 490 -13.05 28.85 -1.24
N ILE A 491 -13.97 29.69 -0.82
CA ILE A 491 -15.40 29.36 -0.63
C ILE A 491 -16.23 30.30 -1.52
N ARG A 492 -16.81 29.73 -2.57
CA ARG A 492 -17.63 30.45 -3.57
C ARG A 492 -19.09 30.52 -3.17
#